data_73cf04d9ed7a7634cd178bdc508a60d3
#
_entry.id   73cf04d9ed7a7634cd178bdc508a60d3
#
_cell.length_a   1.000
_cell.length_b   1.000
_cell.length_c   1.000
_cell.angle_alpha   90.00
_cell.angle_beta   90.00
_cell.angle_gamma   90.00
#
_symmetry.space_group_name_H-M   'P 1'
#
loop_
_entity.id
_entity.type
_entity.pdbx_description
1 polymer ?
#
loop_
_entity_poly.entity_id
_entity_poly.type
_entity_poly.pdbx_seq_one_letter_code
_entity_poly.pdbx_strand_id
1 'polypeptide(L)'
;MNIGEKIRELRLAKLMTQTELAGDHITRNMLSCIENGTAHPSLSTILYIAGRLNVPAGFLLAEQGDEIVYRKMNSMQNIKQAYAAKDARGCRSLCLSACPDPDDEICLLLADCDAEIAAEEFWKGSLRSSCRFFDEALSYAEKTVYHTERIEAMARVYFGYMQRLSPTLYSDVLDEDRAISFRYVSPFSAYLAALDAIDNREIDAAERYLEDAEESFFTKHIRIKLLLQEGEFAGAKELLLELLRAEEPLNEIGLYAVLCELEIACRETDDFKGAYTYANDKVQLLERMLREF
;
A
#
# COMPACT_ATOMS: atom_id res chain seq x y z
N MET A 1 31.27 8.03 13.08
CA MET A 1 31.88 8.89 12.02
C MET A 1 32.23 10.23 12.65
N ASN A 2 33.45 10.74 12.45
CA ASN A 2 33.83 12.03 13.01
C ASN A 2 33.31 13.20 12.13
N ILE A 3 33.32 14.42 12.66
CA ILE A 3 32.79 15.63 11.98
C ILE A 3 33.46 15.86 10.61
N GLY A 4 34.76 15.60 10.49
CA GLY A 4 35.50 15.79 9.23
C GLY A 4 35.09 14.78 8.16
N GLU A 5 34.87 13.52 8.52
CA GLU A 5 34.36 12.48 7.62
C GLU A 5 32.96 12.85 7.11
N LYS A 6 32.08 13.33 7.99
CA LYS A 6 30.72 13.77 7.60
C LYS A 6 30.74 14.93 6.59
N ILE A 7 31.58 15.92 6.86
CA ILE A 7 31.76 17.07 5.96
C ILE A 7 32.23 16.59 4.58
N ARG A 8 33.21 15.69 4.55
CA ARG A 8 33.75 15.14 3.30
C ARG A 8 32.72 14.35 2.51
N GLU A 9 31.96 13.47 3.17
CA GLU A 9 30.91 12.68 2.51
C GLU A 9 29.80 13.54 1.92
N LEU A 10 29.31 14.51 2.70
CA LEU A 10 28.28 15.45 2.23
C LEU A 10 28.77 16.31 1.06
N ARG A 11 30.03 16.76 1.11
CA ARG A 11 30.63 17.52 0.02
C ARG A 11 30.70 16.69 -1.25
N LEU A 12 31.17 15.44 -1.15
CA LEU A 12 31.27 14.52 -2.29
C LEU A 12 29.89 14.17 -2.86
N ALA A 13 28.89 13.94 -1.99
CA ALA A 13 27.52 13.68 -2.41
C ALA A 13 26.91 14.87 -3.20
N LYS A 14 27.37 16.09 -2.90
CA LYS A 14 26.97 17.30 -3.63
C LYS A 14 27.89 17.66 -4.79
N LEU A 15 28.84 16.78 -5.13
CA LEU A 15 29.81 16.98 -6.21
C LEU A 15 30.64 18.27 -6.07
N MET A 16 30.84 18.77 -4.83
CA MET A 16 31.61 19.97 -4.55
C MET A 16 33.09 19.67 -4.36
N THR A 17 33.96 20.53 -4.86
CA THR A 17 35.39 20.54 -4.54
C THR A 17 35.63 21.13 -3.14
N GLN A 18 36.81 20.89 -2.56
CA GLN A 18 37.21 21.49 -1.30
C GLN A 18 37.27 23.05 -1.41
N THR A 19 37.67 23.58 -2.56
CA THR A 19 37.73 25.03 -2.80
C THR A 19 36.33 25.65 -2.83
N GLU A 20 35.40 25.01 -3.50
CA GLU A 20 34.00 25.46 -3.54
C GLU A 20 33.36 25.46 -2.17
N LEU A 21 33.55 24.37 -1.36
CA LEU A 21 32.97 24.33 -0.01
C LEU A 21 33.63 25.34 0.93
N ALA A 22 34.95 25.53 0.83
CA ALA A 22 35.70 26.52 1.65
C ALA A 22 35.24 27.94 1.38
N GLY A 23 34.98 28.30 0.11
CA GLY A 23 34.62 29.67 -0.30
C GLY A 23 35.63 30.68 0.19
N ASP A 24 35.13 31.85 0.63
CA ASP A 24 35.96 32.94 1.14
C ASP A 24 36.09 32.95 2.66
N HIS A 25 35.46 32.01 3.37
CA HIS A 25 35.42 32.00 4.83
C HIS A 25 36.59 31.25 5.47
N ILE A 26 37.04 30.16 4.84
CA ILE A 26 38.19 29.36 5.26
C ILE A 26 39.06 29.02 4.06
N THR A 27 40.33 28.68 4.30
CA THR A 27 41.20 28.23 3.20
C THR A 27 40.91 26.77 2.83
N ARG A 28 41.16 26.39 1.56
CA ARG A 28 41.09 24.99 1.13
C ARG A 28 41.92 24.07 2.03
N ASN A 29 43.15 24.54 2.45
CA ASN A 29 44.01 23.75 3.32
C ASN A 29 43.37 23.52 4.71
N MET A 30 42.72 24.54 5.28
CA MET A 30 42.01 24.42 6.53
C MET A 30 40.89 23.37 6.43
N LEU A 31 40.10 23.45 5.35
CA LEU A 31 39.03 22.44 5.11
C LEU A 31 39.60 21.04 4.96
N SER A 32 40.72 20.86 4.23
CA SER A 32 41.41 19.58 4.10
C SER A 32 41.88 19.05 5.45
N CYS A 33 42.40 19.88 6.35
CA CYS A 33 42.79 19.47 7.70
C CYS A 33 41.57 19.07 8.53
N ILE A 34 40.44 19.76 8.40
CA ILE A 34 39.17 19.40 9.08
C ILE A 34 38.66 18.05 8.58
N GLU A 35 38.60 17.87 7.25
CA GLU A 35 38.12 16.60 6.65
C GLU A 35 38.98 15.39 7.04
N ASN A 36 40.29 15.59 7.25
CA ASN A 36 41.21 14.53 7.68
C ASN A 36 41.31 14.39 9.21
N GLY A 37 40.53 15.18 9.98
CA GLY A 37 40.52 15.13 11.44
C GLY A 37 41.78 15.68 12.11
N THR A 38 42.67 16.38 11.39
CA THR A 38 43.90 17.00 11.92
C THR A 38 43.70 18.36 12.46
N ALA A 39 42.53 19.00 12.24
CA ALA A 39 42.14 20.27 12.79
C ALA A 39 40.69 20.25 13.28
N HIS A 40 40.42 20.88 14.42
CA HIS A 40 39.06 21.06 14.94
C HIS A 40 38.49 22.39 14.44
N PRO A 41 37.33 22.39 13.76
CA PRO A 41 36.70 23.63 13.30
C PRO A 41 36.11 24.40 14.49
N SER A 42 36.14 25.75 14.42
CA SER A 42 35.40 26.58 15.36
C SER A 42 33.88 26.49 15.09
N LEU A 43 33.07 26.90 16.06
CA LEU A 43 31.61 26.92 15.90
C LEU A 43 31.18 27.75 14.69
N SER A 44 31.81 28.89 14.46
CA SER A 44 31.54 29.75 13.29
C SER A 44 31.86 29.04 11.97
N THR A 45 32.95 28.25 11.93
CA THR A 45 33.32 27.43 10.78
C THR A 45 32.33 26.32 10.54
N ILE A 46 31.85 25.66 11.61
CA ILE A 46 30.80 24.59 11.52
C ILE A 46 29.50 25.17 10.96
N LEU A 47 29.04 26.33 11.48
CA LEU A 47 27.82 26.98 11.00
C LEU A 47 27.95 27.39 9.51
N TYR A 48 29.12 27.93 9.12
CA TYR A 48 29.39 28.28 7.72
C TYR A 48 29.34 27.04 6.80
N ILE A 49 30.08 25.97 7.15
CA ILE A 49 30.10 24.70 6.36
C ILE A 49 28.72 24.09 6.29
N ALA A 50 27.98 24.05 7.41
CA ALA A 50 26.61 23.52 7.47
C ALA A 50 25.67 24.27 6.52
N GLY A 51 25.74 25.61 6.51
CA GLY A 51 24.98 26.44 5.59
C GLY A 51 25.32 26.15 4.12
N ARG A 52 26.62 26.01 3.79
CA ARG A 52 27.06 25.67 2.43
C ARG A 52 26.62 24.28 1.99
N LEU A 53 26.60 23.34 2.92
CA LEU A 53 26.13 21.97 2.70
C LEU A 53 24.62 21.85 2.81
N ASN A 54 23.91 22.94 3.15
CA ASN A 54 22.45 22.94 3.37
C ASN A 54 22.00 21.80 4.32
N VAL A 55 22.68 21.70 5.46
CA VAL A 55 22.35 20.78 6.55
C VAL A 55 22.32 21.53 7.87
N PRO A 56 21.54 21.12 8.88
CA PRO A 56 21.63 21.68 10.22
C PRO A 56 23.04 21.50 10.81
N ALA A 57 23.58 22.51 11.51
CA ALA A 57 24.89 22.41 12.16
C ALA A 57 24.93 21.25 13.17
N GLY A 58 23.80 20.98 13.86
CA GLY A 58 23.64 19.85 14.74
C GLY A 58 23.88 18.50 14.08
N PHE A 59 23.54 18.33 12.78
CA PHE A 59 23.86 17.11 12.03
C PHE A 59 25.37 16.84 11.96
N LEU A 60 26.17 17.90 11.73
CA LEU A 60 27.64 17.77 11.70
C LEU A 60 28.22 17.44 13.07
N LEU A 61 27.58 17.93 14.15
CA LEU A 61 28.01 17.75 15.54
C LEU A 61 27.44 16.46 16.18
N ALA A 62 26.41 15.86 15.59
CA ALA A 62 25.72 14.69 16.14
C ALA A 62 26.69 13.52 16.35
N GLU A 63 26.55 12.80 17.45
CA GLU A 63 27.23 11.53 17.70
C GLU A 63 26.55 10.35 16.97
N GLN A 64 27.15 9.17 17.05
CA GLN A 64 26.54 7.95 16.48
C GLN A 64 25.18 7.69 17.16
N GLY A 65 24.11 7.73 16.40
CA GLY A 65 22.72 7.59 16.89
C GLY A 65 21.88 8.85 16.64
N ASP A 66 22.42 10.05 16.90
CA ASP A 66 21.69 11.30 16.62
C ASP A 66 21.57 11.60 15.10
N GLU A 67 22.41 10.98 14.29
CA GLU A 67 22.38 11.11 12.82
C GLU A 67 21.03 10.69 12.22
N ILE A 68 20.39 9.69 12.82
CA ILE A 68 19.07 9.19 12.37
C ILE A 68 18.03 10.29 12.52
N VAL A 69 18.03 11.02 13.65
CA VAL A 69 17.09 12.11 13.92
C VAL A 69 17.24 13.22 12.86
N TYR A 70 18.47 13.63 12.56
CA TYR A 70 18.72 14.66 11.54
C TYR A 70 18.41 14.18 10.12
N ARG A 71 18.65 12.90 9.82
CA ARG A 71 18.27 12.29 8.53
C ARG A 71 16.76 12.29 8.35
N LYS A 72 16.02 11.86 9.38
CA LYS A 72 14.56 11.93 9.42
C LYS A 72 14.07 13.35 9.20
N MET A 73 14.58 14.34 9.96
CA MET A 73 14.19 15.75 9.84
C MET A 73 14.40 16.29 8.41
N ASN A 74 15.54 15.98 7.79
CA ASN A 74 15.84 16.44 6.42
C ASN A 74 14.95 15.78 5.37
N SER A 75 14.52 14.53 5.61
CA SER A 75 13.68 13.77 4.68
C SER A 75 12.19 14.07 4.85
N MET A 76 11.76 14.59 6.01
CA MET A 76 10.36 14.73 6.39
C MET A 76 9.55 15.57 5.39
N GLN A 77 10.13 16.60 4.79
CA GLN A 77 9.44 17.41 3.79
C GLN A 77 9.09 16.57 2.55
N ASN A 78 10.04 15.76 2.06
CA ASN A 78 9.84 14.89 0.90
C ASN A 78 8.84 13.76 1.22
N ILE A 79 8.93 13.18 2.43
CA ILE A 79 7.97 12.18 2.92
C ILE A 79 6.57 12.76 2.92
N LYS A 80 6.35 13.96 3.49
CA LYS A 80 5.05 14.63 3.51
C LYS A 80 4.51 14.95 2.12
N GLN A 81 5.38 15.33 1.18
CA GLN A 81 5.00 15.59 -0.21
C GLN A 81 4.55 14.29 -0.90
N ALA A 82 5.30 13.19 -0.77
CA ALA A 82 4.94 11.90 -1.34
C ALA A 82 3.61 11.38 -0.75
N TYR A 83 3.45 11.48 0.57
CA TYR A 83 2.22 11.08 1.25
C TYR A 83 1.00 11.91 0.78
N ALA A 84 1.13 13.24 0.69
CA ALA A 84 0.09 14.13 0.18
C ALA A 84 -0.26 13.87 -1.30
N ALA A 85 0.73 13.45 -2.09
CA ALA A 85 0.54 13.05 -3.49
C ALA A 85 -0.06 11.64 -3.65
N LYS A 86 -0.32 10.92 -2.54
CA LYS A 86 -0.77 9.51 -2.52
C LYS A 86 0.21 8.55 -3.22
N ASP A 87 1.49 8.92 -3.28
CA ASP A 87 2.56 8.03 -3.74
C ASP A 87 3.01 7.12 -2.58
N ALA A 88 2.24 6.07 -2.32
CA ALA A 88 2.50 5.16 -1.21
C ALA A 88 3.86 4.47 -1.33
N ARG A 89 4.27 4.06 -2.55
CA ARG A 89 5.55 3.39 -2.79
C ARG A 89 6.74 4.34 -2.61
N GLY A 90 6.65 5.56 -3.13
CA GLY A 90 7.65 6.60 -2.94
C GLY A 90 7.77 7.01 -1.47
N CYS A 91 6.65 7.23 -0.79
CA CYS A 91 6.60 7.54 0.64
C CYS A 91 7.27 6.44 1.48
N ARG A 92 6.89 5.17 1.27
CA ARG A 92 7.50 4.01 1.91
C ARG A 92 9.02 3.96 1.74
N SER A 93 9.50 4.13 0.51
CA SER A 93 10.94 4.12 0.20
C SER A 93 11.68 5.23 0.93
N LEU A 94 11.12 6.45 0.97
CA LEU A 94 11.68 7.59 1.69
C LEU A 94 11.71 7.35 3.20
N CYS A 95 10.65 6.78 3.79
CA CYS A 95 10.57 6.45 5.21
C CYS A 95 11.68 5.47 5.61
N LEU A 96 11.81 4.34 4.89
CA LEU A 96 12.83 3.31 5.17
C LEU A 96 14.26 3.81 4.98
N SER A 97 14.49 4.69 3.99
CA SER A 97 15.83 5.27 3.77
C SER A 97 16.19 6.32 4.84
N ALA A 98 15.20 7.07 5.32
CA ALA A 98 15.40 8.10 6.34
C ALA A 98 15.58 7.50 7.74
N CYS A 99 14.84 6.45 8.06
CA CYS A 99 14.81 5.81 9.38
C CYS A 99 14.83 4.29 9.22
N PRO A 100 16.02 3.65 9.13
CA PRO A 100 16.12 2.19 8.99
C PRO A 100 15.57 1.42 10.19
N ASP A 101 15.54 2.04 11.38
CA ASP A 101 14.85 1.57 12.58
C ASP A 101 13.68 2.54 12.85
N PRO A 102 12.47 2.24 12.31
CA PRO A 102 11.35 3.17 12.31
C PRO A 102 10.84 3.48 13.72
N ASP A 103 10.73 4.78 14.03
CA ASP A 103 10.04 5.26 15.23
C ASP A 103 8.51 5.31 15.01
N ASP A 104 7.75 5.66 16.06
CA ASP A 104 6.28 5.68 16.07
C ASP A 104 5.65 6.40 14.88
N GLU A 105 6.17 7.60 14.52
CA GLU A 105 5.64 8.40 13.40
C GLU A 105 5.92 7.71 12.05
N ILE A 106 7.11 7.14 11.89
CA ILE A 106 7.50 6.43 10.67
C ILE A 106 6.77 5.09 10.59
N CYS A 107 6.57 4.38 11.70
CA CYS A 107 5.75 3.16 11.73
C CYS A 107 4.32 3.43 11.29
N LEU A 108 3.67 4.52 11.74
CA LEU A 108 2.34 4.89 11.29
C LEU A 108 2.30 5.16 9.77
N LEU A 109 3.27 5.92 9.24
CA LEU A 109 3.35 6.21 7.80
C LEU A 109 3.59 4.95 6.97
N LEU A 110 4.44 4.02 7.45
CA LEU A 110 4.69 2.75 6.79
C LEU A 110 3.45 1.86 6.81
N ALA A 111 2.75 1.79 7.94
CA ALA A 111 1.50 1.04 8.07
C ALA A 111 0.42 1.54 7.08
N ASP A 112 0.25 2.86 6.97
CA ASP A 112 -0.67 3.45 5.98
C ASP A 112 -0.23 3.17 4.54
N CYS A 113 1.05 3.37 4.23
CA CYS A 113 1.57 3.14 2.88
C CYS A 113 1.44 1.67 2.47
N ASP A 114 1.79 0.74 3.36
CA ASP A 114 1.72 -0.69 3.06
C ASP A 114 0.27 -1.17 2.91
N ALA A 115 -0.68 -0.63 3.67
CA ALA A 115 -2.11 -0.91 3.49
C ALA A 115 -2.64 -0.43 2.13
N GLU A 116 -2.25 0.76 1.68
CA GLU A 116 -2.63 1.27 0.36
C GLU A 116 -1.98 0.46 -0.78
N ILE A 117 -0.70 0.08 -0.63
CA ILE A 117 -0.01 -0.81 -1.60
C ILE A 117 -0.68 -2.18 -1.64
N ALA A 118 -1.06 -2.74 -0.48
CA ALA A 118 -1.76 -4.02 -0.41
C ALA A 118 -3.09 -3.99 -1.18
N ALA A 119 -3.87 -2.91 -1.03
CA ALA A 119 -5.10 -2.72 -1.78
C ALA A 119 -4.87 -2.59 -3.29
N GLU A 120 -3.82 -1.86 -3.71
CA GLU A 120 -3.44 -1.79 -5.14
C GLU A 120 -3.07 -3.18 -5.70
N GLU A 121 -2.25 -3.94 -4.97
CA GLU A 121 -1.85 -5.30 -5.39
C GLU A 121 -3.05 -6.24 -5.47
N PHE A 122 -4.01 -6.13 -4.55
CA PHE A 122 -5.27 -6.87 -4.60
C PHE A 122 -6.01 -6.62 -5.91
N TRP A 123 -6.24 -5.35 -6.28
CA TRP A 123 -6.96 -5.00 -7.51
C TRP A 123 -6.21 -5.37 -8.79
N LYS A 124 -4.88 -5.49 -8.74
CA LYS A 124 -4.05 -6.03 -9.84
C LYS A 124 -4.08 -7.56 -9.91
N GLY A 125 -4.71 -8.23 -8.95
CA GLY A 125 -4.72 -9.68 -8.86
C GLY A 125 -3.44 -10.30 -8.28
N SER A 126 -2.52 -9.51 -7.71
CA SER A 126 -1.30 -10.00 -7.06
C SER A 126 -1.61 -10.38 -5.60
N LEU A 127 -2.41 -11.43 -5.38
CA LEU A 127 -3.02 -11.72 -4.09
C LEU A 127 -2.00 -12.02 -2.98
N ARG A 128 -0.94 -12.79 -3.25
CA ARG A 128 0.11 -13.06 -2.26
C ARG A 128 0.91 -11.81 -1.89
N SER A 129 1.16 -10.94 -2.87
CA SER A 129 1.79 -9.65 -2.61
C SER A 129 0.90 -8.76 -1.75
N SER A 130 -0.42 -8.76 -2.01
CA SER A 130 -1.42 -8.08 -1.18
C SER A 130 -1.40 -8.59 0.27
N CYS A 131 -1.45 -9.90 0.48
CA CYS A 131 -1.34 -10.48 1.84
C CYS A 131 -0.09 -10.01 2.56
N ARG A 132 1.07 -10.12 1.91
CA ARG A 132 2.35 -9.70 2.51
C ARG A 132 2.36 -8.23 2.91
N PHE A 133 1.89 -7.32 2.05
CA PHE A 133 1.84 -5.90 2.38
C PHE A 133 0.83 -5.59 3.50
N PHE A 134 -0.30 -6.30 3.58
CA PHE A 134 -1.19 -6.16 4.74
C PHE A 134 -0.53 -6.65 6.03
N ASP A 135 0.20 -7.77 6.00
CA ASP A 135 0.94 -8.25 7.18
C ASP A 135 2.06 -7.28 7.60
N GLU A 136 2.79 -6.70 6.63
CA GLU A 136 3.76 -5.63 6.91
C GLU A 136 3.06 -4.40 7.53
N ALA A 137 1.92 -3.97 7.00
CA ALA A 137 1.13 -2.86 7.53
C ALA A 137 0.68 -3.11 8.98
N LEU A 138 0.15 -4.30 9.27
CA LEU A 138 -0.27 -4.70 10.61
C LEU A 138 0.93 -4.77 11.57
N SER A 139 2.07 -5.31 11.13
CA SER A 139 3.29 -5.36 11.93
C SER A 139 3.84 -3.98 12.28
N TYR A 140 3.71 -2.98 11.39
CA TYR A 140 4.04 -1.60 11.72
C TYR A 140 2.98 -0.95 12.60
N ALA A 141 1.71 -1.28 12.40
CA ALA A 141 0.60 -0.80 13.22
C ALA A 141 0.75 -1.21 14.70
N GLU A 142 1.27 -2.40 14.99
CA GLU A 142 1.55 -2.87 16.34
C GLU A 142 2.72 -2.14 17.04
N LYS A 143 3.64 -1.56 16.26
CA LYS A 143 4.85 -0.89 16.77
C LYS A 143 4.66 0.57 17.10
N THR A 144 3.51 1.15 16.78
CA THR A 144 3.22 2.56 17.02
C THR A 144 2.20 2.76 18.12
N VAL A 145 2.30 3.87 18.87
CA VAL A 145 1.31 4.29 19.88
C VAL A 145 0.10 5.00 19.27
N TYR A 146 0.13 5.30 17.98
CA TYR A 146 -0.99 5.96 17.29
C TYR A 146 -2.13 4.97 16.99
N HIS A 147 -3.33 5.52 16.80
CA HIS A 147 -4.50 4.71 16.46
C HIS A 147 -4.41 4.16 15.03
N THR A 148 -4.40 2.84 14.90
CA THR A 148 -4.27 2.11 13.62
C THR A 148 -5.47 1.20 13.34
N GLU A 149 -6.56 1.31 14.11
CA GLU A 149 -7.77 0.48 13.97
C GLU A 149 -8.37 0.54 12.54
N ARG A 150 -8.18 1.67 11.83
CA ARG A 150 -8.59 1.78 10.42
C ARG A 150 -7.83 0.79 9.53
N ILE A 151 -6.53 0.62 9.74
CA ILE A 151 -5.67 -0.27 8.95
C ILE A 151 -6.07 -1.72 9.21
N GLU A 152 -6.27 -2.09 10.48
CA GLU A 152 -6.72 -3.43 10.85
C GLU A 152 -8.10 -3.73 10.26
N ALA A 153 -9.07 -2.79 10.36
CA ALA A 153 -10.39 -2.95 9.79
C ALA A 153 -10.37 -3.07 8.25
N MET A 154 -9.48 -2.31 7.59
CA MET A 154 -9.25 -2.43 6.15
C MET A 154 -8.70 -3.81 5.80
N ALA A 155 -7.65 -4.28 6.48
CA ALA A 155 -7.06 -5.58 6.26
C ALA A 155 -8.10 -6.71 6.40
N ARG A 156 -8.96 -6.67 7.44
CA ARG A 156 -10.05 -7.64 7.64
C ARG A 156 -11.00 -7.74 6.46
N VAL A 157 -11.37 -6.60 5.85
CA VAL A 157 -12.25 -6.57 4.68
C VAL A 157 -11.58 -7.27 3.48
N TYR A 158 -10.31 -6.96 3.21
CA TYR A 158 -9.60 -7.55 2.08
C TYR A 158 -9.31 -9.04 2.30
N PHE A 159 -8.85 -9.43 3.49
CA PHE A 159 -8.66 -10.85 3.82
C PHE A 159 -9.97 -11.64 3.79
N GLY A 160 -11.07 -11.06 4.29
CA GLY A 160 -12.39 -11.68 4.20
C GLY A 160 -12.80 -12.02 2.76
N TYR A 161 -12.49 -11.14 1.78
CA TYR A 161 -12.71 -11.47 0.38
C TYR A 161 -11.69 -12.47 -0.17
N MET A 162 -10.39 -12.30 0.14
CA MET A 162 -9.33 -13.20 -0.35
C MET A 162 -9.52 -14.64 0.10
N GLN A 163 -9.97 -14.87 1.33
CA GLN A 163 -10.27 -16.20 1.86
C GLN A 163 -11.40 -16.90 1.08
N ARG A 164 -12.35 -16.15 0.52
CA ARG A 164 -13.37 -16.70 -0.40
C ARG A 164 -12.77 -17.20 -1.71
N LEU A 165 -11.65 -16.61 -2.16
CA LEU A 165 -10.95 -17.04 -3.37
C LEU A 165 -10.08 -18.27 -3.11
N SER A 166 -9.35 -18.26 -2.01
CA SER A 166 -8.49 -19.38 -1.61
C SER A 166 -8.24 -19.38 -0.09
N PRO A 167 -8.39 -20.53 0.58
CA PRO A 167 -8.07 -20.66 2.01
C PRO A 167 -6.57 -20.53 2.30
N THR A 168 -5.70 -20.48 1.28
CA THR A 168 -4.27 -20.24 1.44
C THR A 168 -3.91 -18.76 1.56
N LEU A 169 -4.88 -17.87 1.40
CA LEU A 169 -4.73 -16.41 1.53
C LEU A 169 -5.20 -16.02 2.94
N TYR A 170 -4.31 -16.03 3.88
CA TYR A 170 -4.54 -15.67 5.28
C TYR A 170 -3.45 -14.70 5.76
N SER A 171 -3.69 -14.07 6.89
CA SER A 171 -2.72 -13.23 7.58
C SER A 171 -2.04 -14.02 8.69
N ASP A 172 -0.72 -13.86 8.80
CA ASP A 172 0.06 -14.38 9.92
C ASP A 172 0.04 -13.43 11.14
N VAL A 173 -0.44 -12.19 10.95
CA VAL A 173 -0.42 -11.11 11.95
C VAL A 173 -1.80 -10.74 12.45
N LEU A 174 -2.84 -10.84 11.60
CA LEU A 174 -4.19 -10.44 11.93
C LEU A 174 -4.80 -11.33 13.02
N ASP A 175 -5.07 -10.76 14.18
CA ASP A 175 -5.79 -11.43 15.26
C ASP A 175 -7.29 -11.41 14.97
N GLU A 176 -7.84 -12.56 14.54
CA GLU A 176 -9.26 -12.71 14.18
C GLU A 176 -10.19 -12.57 15.41
N ASP A 177 -9.71 -12.92 16.60
CA ASP A 177 -10.49 -12.85 17.85
C ASP A 177 -10.52 -11.44 18.44
N ARG A 178 -9.66 -10.55 17.98
CA ARG A 178 -9.61 -9.17 18.46
C ARG A 178 -10.82 -8.37 17.99
N ALA A 179 -11.63 -7.93 18.94
CA ALA A 179 -12.71 -6.98 18.66
C ALA A 179 -12.14 -5.58 18.41
N ILE A 180 -12.44 -5.00 17.27
CA ILE A 180 -12.09 -3.62 16.91
C ILE A 180 -13.33 -2.75 16.91
N SER A 181 -13.22 -1.52 17.41
CA SER A 181 -14.32 -0.54 17.44
C SER A 181 -14.50 0.19 16.09
N PHE A 182 -13.48 0.17 15.24
CA PHE A 182 -13.49 0.87 13.95
C PHE A 182 -14.14 0.03 12.86
N ARG A 183 -15.09 0.64 12.13
CA ARG A 183 -15.67 0.06 10.92
C ARG A 183 -15.07 0.70 9.68
N TYR A 184 -14.37 -0.08 8.87
CA TYR A 184 -13.89 0.38 7.57
C TYR A 184 -15.05 0.51 6.59
N VAL A 185 -15.39 1.75 6.22
CA VAL A 185 -16.49 2.05 5.29
C VAL A 185 -15.89 2.42 3.94
N SER A 186 -16.17 1.61 2.94
CA SER A 186 -15.77 1.83 1.54
C SER A 186 -16.79 1.18 0.60
N PRO A 187 -16.82 1.55 -0.69
CA PRO A 187 -17.66 0.84 -1.67
C PRO A 187 -17.37 -0.67 -1.69
N PHE A 188 -16.13 -1.08 -1.51
CA PHE A 188 -15.74 -2.49 -1.47
C PHE A 188 -16.25 -3.21 -0.21
N SER A 189 -16.15 -2.60 0.97
CA SER A 189 -16.68 -3.20 2.20
C SER A 189 -18.20 -3.34 2.17
N ALA A 190 -18.92 -2.36 1.58
CA ALA A 190 -20.35 -2.43 1.39
C ALA A 190 -20.74 -3.54 0.39
N TYR A 191 -20.01 -3.65 -0.71
CA TYR A 191 -20.15 -4.74 -1.67
C TYR A 191 -19.94 -6.12 -1.04
N LEU A 192 -18.89 -6.30 -0.22
CA LEU A 192 -18.64 -7.55 0.49
C LEU A 192 -19.80 -7.90 1.43
N ALA A 193 -20.32 -6.93 2.17
CA ALA A 193 -21.49 -7.14 3.03
C ALA A 193 -22.75 -7.55 2.24
N ALA A 194 -22.96 -6.97 1.04
CA ALA A 194 -24.04 -7.36 0.16
C ALA A 194 -23.87 -8.80 -0.39
N LEU A 195 -22.63 -9.20 -0.72
CA LEU A 195 -22.34 -10.60 -1.08
C LEU A 195 -22.64 -11.56 0.05
N ASP A 196 -22.22 -11.24 1.28
CA ASP A 196 -22.50 -12.05 2.47
C ASP A 196 -24.02 -12.15 2.73
N ALA A 197 -24.76 -11.06 2.54
CA ALA A 197 -26.22 -11.07 2.65
C ALA A 197 -26.86 -12.02 1.63
N ILE A 198 -26.43 -12.00 0.37
CA ILE A 198 -26.92 -12.93 -0.66
C ILE A 198 -26.62 -14.39 -0.28
N ASP A 199 -25.38 -14.67 0.14
CA ASP A 199 -24.96 -16.02 0.52
C ASP A 199 -25.76 -16.56 1.73
N ASN A 200 -26.16 -15.64 2.66
CA ASN A 200 -27.02 -15.94 3.81
C ASN A 200 -28.52 -15.91 3.49
N ARG A 201 -28.93 -15.62 2.25
CA ARG A 201 -30.30 -15.45 1.78
C ARG A 201 -31.05 -14.27 2.42
N GLU A 202 -30.34 -13.25 2.83
CA GLU A 202 -30.86 -11.99 3.36
C GLU A 202 -31.08 -10.99 2.22
N ILE A 203 -31.98 -11.31 1.27
CA ILE A 203 -32.16 -10.55 0.01
C ILE A 203 -32.46 -9.09 0.25
N ASP A 204 -33.34 -8.75 1.20
CA ASP A 204 -33.69 -7.36 1.54
C ASP A 204 -32.46 -6.51 1.92
N ALA A 205 -31.40 -7.13 2.47
CA ALA A 205 -30.17 -6.41 2.82
C ALA A 205 -29.32 -6.11 1.58
N ALA A 206 -29.27 -7.04 0.61
CA ALA A 206 -28.60 -6.81 -0.66
C ALA A 206 -29.33 -5.78 -1.55
N GLU A 207 -30.67 -5.79 -1.54
CA GLU A 207 -31.48 -4.77 -2.26
C GLU A 207 -31.27 -3.37 -1.71
N ARG A 208 -31.25 -3.19 -0.39
CA ARG A 208 -30.93 -1.89 0.25
C ARG A 208 -29.56 -1.37 -0.16
N TYR A 209 -28.56 -2.24 -0.35
CA TYR A 209 -27.27 -1.83 -0.89
C TYR A 209 -27.41 -1.19 -2.29
N LEU A 210 -28.26 -1.75 -3.16
CA LEU A 210 -28.50 -1.22 -4.50
C LEU A 210 -29.23 0.12 -4.52
N GLU A 211 -30.08 0.41 -3.52
CA GLU A 211 -30.80 1.67 -3.40
C GLU A 211 -29.87 2.83 -3.05
N ASP A 212 -28.85 2.58 -2.21
CA ASP A 212 -27.97 3.60 -1.64
C ASP A 212 -26.64 3.77 -2.40
N ALA A 213 -26.25 2.79 -3.24
CA ALA A 213 -24.94 2.77 -3.89
C ALA A 213 -24.97 3.41 -5.29
N GLU A 214 -23.88 4.11 -5.63
CA GLU A 214 -23.68 4.64 -6.98
C GLU A 214 -23.47 3.50 -7.99
N GLU A 215 -23.87 3.76 -9.25
CA GLU A 215 -23.69 2.78 -10.34
C GLU A 215 -22.21 2.49 -10.58
N SER A 216 -21.86 1.22 -10.43
CA SER A 216 -20.49 0.74 -10.52
C SER A 216 -20.45 -0.73 -10.92
N PHE A 217 -19.25 -1.30 -11.10
CA PHE A 217 -19.10 -2.75 -11.24
C PHE A 217 -19.77 -3.49 -10.07
N PHE A 218 -19.64 -3.01 -8.85
CA PHE A 218 -20.17 -3.67 -7.66
C PHE A 218 -21.69 -3.76 -7.67
N THR A 219 -22.37 -2.67 -7.98
CA THR A 219 -23.83 -2.65 -8.06
C THR A 219 -24.36 -3.55 -9.18
N LYS A 220 -23.71 -3.51 -10.36
CA LYS A 220 -24.08 -4.39 -11.48
C LYS A 220 -23.91 -5.86 -11.11
N HIS A 221 -22.81 -6.21 -10.46
CA HIS A 221 -22.55 -7.59 -10.05
C HIS A 221 -23.54 -8.08 -8.99
N ILE A 222 -23.92 -7.26 -8.00
CA ILE A 222 -24.96 -7.62 -7.02
C ILE A 222 -26.31 -7.86 -7.70
N ARG A 223 -26.74 -6.99 -8.65
CA ARG A 223 -27.98 -7.23 -9.44
C ARG A 223 -27.93 -8.55 -10.17
N ILE A 224 -26.82 -8.89 -10.79
CA ILE A 224 -26.66 -10.15 -11.50
C ILE A 224 -26.76 -11.33 -10.53
N LYS A 225 -26.14 -11.24 -9.36
CA LYS A 225 -26.25 -12.30 -8.35
C LYS A 225 -27.68 -12.49 -7.84
N LEU A 226 -28.44 -11.42 -7.69
CA LEU A 226 -29.87 -11.52 -7.33
C LEU A 226 -30.66 -12.21 -8.43
N LEU A 227 -30.47 -11.88 -9.72
CA LEU A 227 -31.10 -12.58 -10.83
C LEU A 227 -30.76 -14.07 -10.85
N LEU A 228 -29.51 -14.44 -10.57
CA LEU A 228 -29.10 -15.84 -10.46
C LEU A 228 -29.82 -16.57 -9.32
N GLN A 229 -30.04 -15.91 -8.18
CA GLN A 229 -30.82 -16.45 -7.04
C GLN A 229 -32.31 -16.63 -7.39
N GLU A 230 -32.86 -15.78 -8.23
CA GLU A 230 -34.25 -15.86 -8.73
C GLU A 230 -34.44 -16.89 -9.84
N GLY A 231 -33.34 -17.44 -10.38
CA GLY A 231 -33.35 -18.40 -11.48
C GLY A 231 -33.40 -17.76 -12.87
N GLU A 232 -33.24 -16.44 -12.97
CA GLU A 232 -33.23 -15.66 -14.23
C GLU A 232 -31.86 -15.77 -14.94
N PHE A 233 -31.41 -17.01 -15.20
CA PHE A 233 -30.07 -17.32 -15.70
C PHE A 233 -29.77 -16.72 -17.06
N ALA A 234 -30.76 -16.65 -17.97
CA ALA A 234 -30.56 -16.09 -19.30
C ALA A 234 -30.30 -14.58 -19.25
N GLY A 235 -31.06 -13.84 -18.44
CA GLY A 235 -30.89 -12.40 -18.23
C GLY A 235 -29.57 -12.10 -17.54
N ALA A 236 -29.22 -12.85 -16.52
CA ALA A 236 -27.94 -12.74 -15.83
C ALA A 236 -26.77 -12.95 -16.79
N LYS A 237 -26.83 -13.98 -17.68
CA LYS A 237 -25.79 -14.26 -18.68
C LYS A 237 -25.59 -13.11 -19.65
N GLU A 238 -26.66 -12.47 -20.13
CA GLU A 238 -26.56 -11.31 -21.03
C GLU A 238 -25.82 -10.14 -20.36
N LEU A 239 -26.21 -9.78 -19.13
CA LEU A 239 -25.56 -8.72 -18.36
C LEU A 239 -24.09 -9.02 -18.07
N LEU A 240 -23.74 -10.27 -17.74
CA LEU A 240 -22.35 -10.68 -17.55
C LEU A 240 -21.51 -10.53 -18.82
N LEU A 241 -22.07 -10.90 -19.98
CA LEU A 241 -21.41 -10.72 -21.26
C LEU A 241 -21.26 -9.25 -21.64
N GLU A 242 -22.20 -8.39 -21.26
CA GLU A 242 -22.06 -6.93 -21.41
C GLU A 242 -20.89 -6.39 -20.57
N LEU A 243 -20.73 -6.86 -19.33
CA LEU A 243 -19.60 -6.47 -18.48
C LEU A 243 -18.24 -6.85 -19.11
N LEU A 244 -18.14 -8.02 -19.75
CA LEU A 244 -16.92 -8.44 -20.45
C LEU A 244 -16.62 -7.62 -21.72
N ARG A 245 -17.66 -7.02 -22.34
CA ARG A 245 -17.53 -6.23 -23.57
C ARG A 245 -17.43 -4.73 -23.32
N ALA A 246 -17.49 -4.30 -22.05
CA ALA A 246 -17.39 -2.89 -21.70
C ALA A 246 -16.06 -2.28 -22.19
N GLU A 247 -16.08 -1.00 -22.56
CA GLU A 247 -14.89 -0.28 -23.02
C GLU A 247 -13.77 -0.24 -21.98
N GLU A 248 -14.14 -0.13 -20.69
CA GLU A 248 -13.20 -0.23 -19.59
C GLU A 248 -13.02 -1.69 -19.18
N PRO A 249 -11.80 -2.25 -19.31
CA PRO A 249 -11.54 -3.63 -18.94
C PRO A 249 -11.71 -3.83 -17.43
N LEU A 250 -12.30 -4.94 -17.06
CA LEU A 250 -12.38 -5.35 -15.66
C LEU A 250 -10.97 -5.60 -15.09
N ASN A 251 -10.75 -5.25 -13.84
CA ASN A 251 -9.58 -5.71 -13.11
C ASN A 251 -9.66 -7.24 -12.88
N GLU A 252 -8.54 -7.85 -12.47
CA GLU A 252 -8.43 -9.32 -12.31
C GLU A 252 -9.49 -9.87 -11.34
N ILE A 253 -9.80 -9.14 -10.27
CA ILE A 253 -10.79 -9.53 -9.26
C ILE A 253 -12.21 -9.51 -9.84
N GLY A 254 -12.56 -8.43 -10.54
CA GLY A 254 -13.85 -8.31 -11.22
C GLY A 254 -14.03 -9.34 -12.33
N LEU A 255 -12.97 -9.59 -13.11
CA LEU A 255 -12.98 -10.62 -14.15
C LEU A 255 -13.21 -12.01 -13.54
N TYR A 256 -12.52 -12.34 -12.44
CA TYR A 256 -12.72 -13.61 -11.75
C TYR A 256 -14.18 -13.79 -11.28
N ALA A 257 -14.76 -12.74 -10.66
CA ALA A 257 -16.14 -12.74 -10.22
C ALA A 257 -17.11 -13.01 -11.39
N VAL A 258 -16.93 -12.29 -12.52
CA VAL A 258 -17.76 -12.49 -13.72
C VAL A 258 -17.63 -13.90 -14.29
N LEU A 259 -16.42 -14.48 -14.34
CA LEU A 259 -16.21 -15.84 -14.83
C LEU A 259 -16.89 -16.89 -13.94
N CYS A 260 -16.91 -16.68 -12.62
CA CYS A 260 -17.63 -17.56 -11.70
C CYS A 260 -19.14 -17.59 -12.00
N GLU A 261 -19.75 -16.44 -12.19
CA GLU A 261 -21.18 -16.33 -12.42
C GLU A 261 -21.56 -16.77 -13.85
N LEU A 262 -20.69 -16.54 -14.86
CA LEU A 262 -20.90 -17.06 -16.22
C LEU A 262 -20.88 -18.59 -16.29
N GLU A 263 -19.98 -19.24 -15.53
CA GLU A 263 -19.98 -20.70 -15.43
C GLU A 263 -21.34 -21.21 -14.95
N ILE A 264 -21.88 -20.60 -13.88
CA ILE A 264 -23.18 -20.96 -13.32
C ILE A 264 -24.30 -20.71 -14.33
N ALA A 265 -24.38 -19.50 -14.88
CA ALA A 265 -25.43 -19.12 -15.84
C ALA A 265 -25.44 -20.00 -17.10
N CYS A 266 -24.25 -20.32 -17.64
CA CYS A 266 -24.13 -21.20 -18.80
C CYS A 266 -24.56 -22.64 -18.47
N ARG A 267 -24.21 -23.17 -17.30
CA ARG A 267 -24.61 -24.51 -16.87
C ARG A 267 -26.15 -24.61 -16.74
N GLU A 268 -26.78 -23.64 -16.12
CA GLU A 268 -28.22 -23.61 -15.88
C GLU A 268 -29.04 -23.29 -17.16
N THR A 269 -28.37 -22.78 -18.23
CA THR A 269 -28.98 -22.57 -19.55
C THR A 269 -28.57 -23.61 -20.59
N ASP A 270 -28.10 -24.80 -20.16
CA ASP A 270 -27.65 -25.93 -20.99
C ASP A 270 -26.50 -25.60 -21.97
N ASP A 271 -25.80 -24.47 -21.79
CA ASP A 271 -24.61 -24.15 -22.55
C ASP A 271 -23.36 -24.77 -21.88
N PHE A 272 -23.26 -26.07 -21.93
CA PHE A 272 -22.16 -26.83 -21.30
C PHE A 272 -20.79 -26.48 -21.88
N LYS A 273 -20.72 -26.06 -23.16
CA LYS A 273 -19.47 -25.63 -23.77
C LYS A 273 -19.01 -24.30 -23.19
N GLY A 274 -19.92 -23.34 -23.05
CA GLY A 274 -19.64 -22.07 -22.38
C GLY A 274 -19.24 -22.28 -20.93
N ALA A 275 -19.99 -23.08 -20.17
CA ALA A 275 -19.69 -23.41 -18.78
C ALA A 275 -18.27 -23.99 -18.62
N TYR A 276 -17.87 -24.95 -19.48
CA TYR A 276 -16.52 -25.53 -19.47
C TYR A 276 -15.44 -24.48 -19.76
N THR A 277 -15.68 -23.62 -20.74
CA THR A 277 -14.73 -22.57 -21.12
C THR A 277 -14.50 -21.61 -19.96
N TYR A 278 -15.57 -21.06 -19.37
CA TYR A 278 -15.46 -20.11 -18.25
C TYR A 278 -14.91 -20.76 -16.98
N ALA A 279 -15.22 -22.03 -16.72
CA ALA A 279 -14.60 -22.77 -15.62
C ALA A 279 -13.08 -22.89 -15.78
N ASN A 280 -12.61 -23.21 -16.98
CA ASN A 280 -11.17 -23.29 -17.27
C ASN A 280 -10.50 -21.92 -17.16
N ASP A 281 -11.09 -20.88 -17.73
CA ASP A 281 -10.55 -19.52 -17.68
C ASP A 281 -10.46 -18.99 -16.25
N LYS A 282 -11.49 -19.27 -15.42
CA LYS A 282 -11.51 -18.95 -14.00
C LYS A 282 -10.35 -19.61 -13.25
N VAL A 283 -10.10 -20.91 -13.47
CA VAL A 283 -9.01 -21.65 -12.82
C VAL A 283 -7.67 -21.08 -13.23
N GLN A 284 -7.43 -20.84 -14.52
CA GLN A 284 -6.18 -20.24 -15.00
C GLN A 284 -5.94 -18.85 -14.44
N LEU A 285 -7.00 -18.04 -14.33
CA LEU A 285 -6.94 -16.72 -13.75
C LEU A 285 -6.54 -16.78 -12.27
N LEU A 286 -7.22 -17.63 -11.49
CA LEU A 286 -6.91 -17.80 -10.06
C LEU A 286 -5.48 -18.31 -9.83
N GLU A 287 -5.03 -19.30 -10.62
CA GLU A 287 -3.65 -19.79 -10.55
C GLU A 287 -2.64 -18.67 -10.82
N ARG A 288 -2.93 -17.78 -11.80
CA ARG A 288 -2.09 -16.62 -12.08
C ARG A 288 -2.07 -15.64 -10.92
N MET A 289 -3.23 -15.33 -10.32
CA MET A 289 -3.35 -14.43 -9.18
C MET A 289 -2.66 -14.96 -7.91
N LEU A 290 -2.53 -16.27 -7.77
CA LEU A 290 -1.87 -16.93 -6.63
C LEU A 290 -0.36 -17.15 -6.83
N ARG A 291 0.20 -16.86 -8.01
CA ARG A 291 1.66 -17.01 -8.24
C ARG A 291 2.43 -15.94 -7.45
N GLU A 292 3.52 -16.37 -6.86
CA GLU A 292 4.57 -15.48 -6.37
C GLU A 292 5.41 -15.00 -7.58
N PHE A 293 5.66 -13.70 -7.66
CA PHE A 293 6.62 -13.12 -8.59
C PHE A 293 7.94 -12.83 -7.89
#